data_ca2d2a9f188cb6116d22def85079fa51
#
_entry.id   ca2d2a9f188cb6116d22def85079fa51
#
_cell.length_a   1.000
_cell.length_b   1.000
_cell.length_c   1.000
_cell.angle_alpha   90.00
_cell.angle_beta   90.00
_cell.angle_gamma   90.00
#
_symmetry.space_group_name_H-M   'P 1'
#
loop_
_entity.id
_entity.type
_entity.pdbx_description
1 polymer ?
#
loop_
_entity_poly.entity_id
_entity_poly.type
_entity_poly.pdbx_seq_one_letter_code
_entity_poly.pdbx_strand_id
1 'polypeptide(L)'
;MKNILTVTTFNKEGLDLYGQRFLNSFAENVDKEIQLVCYTEKCQPENPSPNNILILDQEEALPDLVRFKKTWSDVPMATGTCPWPQRRPRDHHKTFKWDAVRFSNKVYAVFDACERAEDWCVWIDADTYVHSPWSYEEFSSILPDNVWLTYVGRGKASQTWPECGFYGLKVSDAKCRQFVANFRYMYENANIGIFKLEEWHDSYVFGHVLDKFKQMYPDMYDYTKDMVLKQASTGGGGHPLINTVLGKWIDHLKGDRKRLQKSKRSDLITKRPEKYWKQ
;
A
#
# COMPACT_ATOMS: atom_id res chain seq x y z
N MET A 1 -18.31 4.70 -16.78
CA MET A 1 -17.11 3.86 -16.58
C MET A 1 -16.21 4.58 -15.60
N LYS A 2 -15.62 3.90 -14.61
CA LYS A 2 -14.70 4.53 -13.64
C LYS A 2 -13.35 4.76 -14.32
N ASN A 3 -12.72 5.91 -14.09
CA ASN A 3 -11.32 6.08 -14.44
C ASN A 3 -10.48 5.55 -13.29
N ILE A 4 -9.66 4.51 -13.52
CA ILE A 4 -8.89 3.82 -12.47
C ILE A 4 -7.41 3.91 -12.81
N LEU A 5 -6.68 4.65 -11.98
CA LEU A 5 -5.22 4.72 -12.00
C LEU A 5 -4.67 3.92 -10.84
N THR A 6 -3.93 2.86 -11.10
CA THR A 6 -3.18 2.13 -10.07
C THR A 6 -1.79 2.73 -9.90
N VAL A 7 -1.22 2.60 -8.71
CA VAL A 7 0.10 3.13 -8.39
C VAL A 7 0.92 2.15 -7.56
N THR A 8 2.22 2.08 -7.85
CA THR A 8 3.20 1.31 -7.09
C THR A 8 4.56 1.98 -7.10
N THR A 9 5.48 1.49 -6.25
CA THR A 9 6.88 1.94 -6.24
C THR A 9 7.81 0.83 -5.76
N PHE A 10 9.05 0.84 -6.26
CA PHE A 10 10.14 0.01 -5.76
C PHE A 10 11.51 0.60 -6.11
N ASN A 11 12.52 0.17 -5.37
CA ASN A 11 13.93 0.47 -5.61
C ASN A 11 14.63 -0.69 -6.34
N LYS A 12 15.94 -0.59 -6.55
CA LYS A 12 16.75 -1.63 -7.22
C LYS A 12 16.64 -3.01 -6.54
N GLU A 13 16.71 -3.07 -5.21
CA GLU A 13 16.53 -4.34 -4.48
C GLU A 13 15.12 -4.92 -4.68
N GLY A 14 14.10 -4.05 -4.64
CA GLY A 14 12.73 -4.42 -4.92
C GLY A 14 12.52 -4.89 -6.36
N LEU A 15 13.16 -4.24 -7.34
CA LEU A 15 13.12 -4.67 -8.74
C LEU A 15 13.59 -6.12 -8.89
N ASP A 16 14.76 -6.45 -8.32
CA ASP A 16 15.37 -7.77 -8.45
C ASP A 16 14.57 -8.87 -7.72
N LEU A 17 13.92 -8.52 -6.61
CA LEU A 17 13.24 -9.49 -5.77
C LEU A 17 11.78 -9.75 -6.15
N TYR A 18 11.05 -8.71 -6.58
CA TYR A 18 9.60 -8.80 -6.85
C TYR A 18 9.07 -7.81 -7.89
N GLY A 19 9.72 -6.65 -8.12
CA GLY A 19 9.16 -5.56 -8.90
C GLY A 19 8.93 -5.91 -10.37
N GLN A 20 9.91 -6.54 -11.04
CA GLN A 20 9.73 -6.98 -12.42
C GLN A 20 8.62 -8.03 -12.53
N ARG A 21 8.55 -8.96 -11.57
CA ARG A 21 7.50 -9.96 -11.52
C ARG A 21 6.11 -9.35 -11.35
N PHE A 22 6.00 -8.30 -10.52
CA PHE A 22 4.75 -7.54 -10.36
C PHE A 22 4.34 -6.93 -11.70
N LEU A 23 5.22 -6.19 -12.37
CA LEU A 23 4.92 -5.55 -13.66
C LEU A 23 4.48 -6.58 -14.72
N ASN A 24 5.19 -7.70 -14.82
CA ASN A 24 4.86 -8.76 -15.77
C ASN A 24 3.48 -9.37 -15.47
N SER A 25 3.21 -9.70 -14.20
CA SER A 25 1.94 -10.29 -13.81
C SER A 25 0.76 -9.31 -13.92
N PHE A 26 1.00 -8.03 -13.68
CA PHE A 26 0.01 -6.96 -13.92
C PHE A 26 -0.31 -6.87 -15.42
N ALA A 27 0.71 -6.78 -16.26
CA ALA A 27 0.55 -6.70 -17.73
C ALA A 27 -0.18 -7.91 -18.33
N GLU A 28 0.05 -9.10 -17.75
CA GLU A 28 -0.55 -10.36 -18.21
C GLU A 28 -2.01 -10.51 -17.77
N ASN A 29 -2.32 -10.12 -16.51
CA ASN A 29 -3.57 -10.52 -15.89
C ASN A 29 -4.55 -9.37 -15.62
N VAL A 30 -4.11 -8.11 -15.61
CA VAL A 30 -5.01 -6.96 -15.39
C VAL A 30 -5.47 -6.39 -16.73
N ASP A 31 -6.76 -6.04 -16.78
CA ASP A 31 -7.38 -5.42 -17.96
C ASP A 31 -6.61 -4.16 -18.40
N LYS A 32 -6.47 -3.97 -19.71
CA LYS A 32 -5.70 -2.86 -20.30
C LYS A 32 -6.34 -1.47 -20.08
N GLU A 33 -7.61 -1.42 -19.71
CA GLU A 33 -8.28 -0.18 -19.32
C GLU A 33 -7.85 0.32 -17.92
N ILE A 34 -7.25 -0.55 -17.11
CA ILE A 34 -6.66 -0.18 -15.83
C ILE A 34 -5.24 0.31 -16.06
N GLN A 35 -5.02 1.59 -15.76
CA GLN A 35 -3.70 2.21 -15.90
C GLN A 35 -2.85 1.96 -14.67
N LEU A 36 -1.53 1.80 -14.86
CA LEU A 36 -0.55 1.71 -13.78
C LEU A 36 0.51 2.80 -13.94
N VAL A 37 0.75 3.59 -12.90
CA VAL A 37 1.97 4.37 -12.77
C VAL A 37 2.90 3.71 -11.75
N CYS A 38 4.13 3.43 -12.19
CA CYS A 38 5.17 2.80 -11.38
C CYS A 38 6.32 3.79 -11.18
N TYR A 39 6.56 4.19 -9.94
CA TYR A 39 7.70 5.06 -9.60
C TYR A 39 8.90 4.20 -9.21
N THR A 40 10.03 4.39 -9.86
CA THR A 40 11.25 3.61 -9.62
C THR A 40 12.33 4.45 -8.96
N GLU A 41 12.98 3.88 -7.95
CA GLU A 41 14.10 4.50 -7.26
C GLU A 41 15.42 3.88 -7.73
N LYS A 42 16.20 4.64 -8.53
CA LYS A 42 17.54 4.24 -9.00
C LYS A 42 17.57 2.87 -9.69
N CYS A 43 16.54 2.56 -10.47
CA CYS A 43 16.47 1.33 -11.25
C CYS A 43 15.59 1.51 -12.48
N GLN A 44 15.83 0.68 -13.50
CA GLN A 44 15.12 0.69 -14.78
C GLN A 44 14.57 -0.70 -15.06
N PRO A 45 13.29 -0.98 -14.72
CA PRO A 45 12.63 -2.22 -15.08
C PRO A 45 12.31 -2.26 -16.59
N GLU A 46 12.10 -3.48 -17.10
CA GLU A 46 11.45 -3.65 -18.37
C GLU A 46 9.97 -3.27 -18.26
N ASN A 47 9.46 -2.54 -19.25
CA ASN A 47 8.04 -2.23 -19.33
C ASN A 47 7.31 -3.26 -20.20
N PRO A 48 6.57 -4.21 -19.61
CA PRO A 48 5.91 -5.28 -20.36
C PRO A 48 4.64 -4.82 -21.10
N SER A 49 4.13 -3.61 -20.82
CA SER A 49 2.90 -3.09 -21.42
C SER A 49 2.89 -1.55 -21.47
N PRO A 50 3.64 -0.93 -22.40
CA PRO A 50 3.76 0.54 -22.47
C PRO A 50 2.44 1.29 -22.69
N ASN A 51 1.39 0.61 -23.16
CA ASN A 51 0.09 1.24 -23.43
C ASN A 51 -0.73 1.53 -22.15
N ASN A 52 -0.49 0.78 -21.07
CA ASN A 52 -1.21 0.96 -19.80
C ASN A 52 -0.31 0.97 -18.57
N ILE A 53 1.02 0.84 -18.75
CA ILE A 53 2.00 0.98 -17.68
C ILE A 53 2.93 2.13 -18.00
N LEU A 54 2.92 3.16 -17.14
CA LEU A 54 3.84 4.28 -17.18
C LEU A 54 4.90 4.07 -16.10
N ILE A 55 6.18 4.06 -16.48
CA ILE A 55 7.30 3.96 -15.55
C ILE A 55 7.96 5.33 -15.44
N LEU A 56 8.10 5.83 -14.22
CA LEU A 56 8.67 7.14 -13.92
C LEU A 56 9.83 6.99 -12.93
N ASP A 57 10.91 7.73 -13.15
CA ASP A 57 11.96 7.89 -12.14
C ASP A 57 11.48 8.76 -10.99
N GLN A 58 11.69 8.34 -9.74
CA GLN A 58 11.23 9.06 -8.56
C GLN A 58 11.96 10.43 -8.38
N GLU A 59 13.24 10.50 -8.70
CA GLU A 59 14.00 11.72 -8.50
C GLU A 59 13.53 12.82 -9.47
N GLU A 60 13.12 12.44 -10.68
CA GLU A 60 12.57 13.35 -11.67
C GLU A 60 11.10 13.69 -11.42
N ALA A 61 10.28 12.69 -11.09
CA ALA A 61 8.84 12.84 -10.99
C ALA A 61 8.35 13.41 -9.65
N LEU A 62 9.10 13.21 -8.55
CA LEU A 62 8.65 13.50 -7.19
C LEU A 62 9.59 14.50 -6.46
N PRO A 63 9.61 15.79 -6.82
CA PRO A 63 10.52 16.77 -6.22
C PRO A 63 10.31 16.94 -4.70
N ASP A 64 9.08 16.75 -4.22
CA ASP A 64 8.77 16.83 -2.79
C ASP A 64 9.34 15.64 -2.01
N LEU A 65 9.36 14.44 -2.60
CA LEU A 65 10.07 13.28 -2.05
C LEU A 65 11.58 13.55 -1.96
N VAL A 66 12.17 14.09 -3.02
CA VAL A 66 13.60 14.43 -3.05
C VAL A 66 13.93 15.42 -1.93
N ARG A 67 13.10 16.46 -1.75
CA ARG A 67 13.24 17.43 -0.66
C ARG A 67 13.11 16.78 0.71
N PHE A 68 12.12 15.92 0.91
CA PHE A 68 11.92 15.18 2.16
C PHE A 68 13.15 14.31 2.49
N LYS A 69 13.62 13.51 1.53
CA LYS A 69 14.81 12.67 1.72
C LYS A 69 16.07 13.51 2.01
N LYS A 70 16.28 14.59 1.27
CA LYS A 70 17.42 15.51 1.51
C LYS A 70 17.42 16.07 2.94
N THR A 71 16.24 16.33 3.49
CA THR A 71 16.11 16.88 4.86
C THR A 71 16.33 15.81 5.93
N TRP A 72 15.90 14.56 5.70
CA TRP A 72 15.74 13.57 6.76
C TRP A 72 16.63 12.34 6.67
N SER A 73 17.33 12.09 5.54
CA SER A 73 18.14 10.87 5.36
C SER A 73 19.32 10.76 6.33
N ASP A 74 19.86 11.88 6.78
CA ASP A 74 20.97 11.90 7.74
C ASP A 74 20.50 11.97 9.21
N VAL A 75 19.19 11.91 9.44
CA VAL A 75 18.59 11.95 10.78
C VAL A 75 18.28 10.52 11.24
N PRO A 76 19.03 9.96 12.23
CA PRO A 76 18.91 8.55 12.62
C PRO A 76 17.49 8.13 13.01
N MET A 77 16.75 9.00 13.69
CA MET A 77 15.37 8.70 14.06
C MET A 77 14.47 8.55 12.81
N ALA A 78 14.70 9.30 11.74
CA ALA A 78 13.89 9.23 10.52
C ALA A 78 14.26 8.03 9.61
N THR A 79 15.39 7.37 9.90
CA THR A 79 15.95 6.23 9.16
C THR A 79 15.94 4.93 9.95
N GLY A 80 15.03 4.77 10.90
CA GLY A 80 14.76 3.52 11.59
C GLY A 80 15.28 3.43 13.02
N THR A 81 15.95 4.45 13.57
CA THR A 81 16.37 4.44 14.97
C THR A 81 15.21 4.82 15.88
N CYS A 82 14.83 3.95 16.80
CA CYS A 82 13.78 4.24 17.77
C CYS A 82 14.14 5.46 18.63
N PRO A 83 13.33 6.53 18.68
CA PRO A 83 13.64 7.72 19.47
C PRO A 83 13.40 7.53 20.98
N TRP A 84 12.67 6.46 21.36
CA TRP A 84 12.33 6.19 22.77
C TRP A 84 12.60 4.73 23.17
N PRO A 85 13.82 4.20 23.08
CA PRO A 85 14.11 2.78 23.34
C PRO A 85 13.68 2.34 24.74
N GLN A 86 13.79 3.20 25.75
CA GLN A 86 13.39 2.90 27.14
C GLN A 86 11.85 2.74 27.28
N ARG A 87 11.08 3.46 26.46
CA ARG A 87 9.60 3.33 26.41
C ARG A 87 9.12 2.16 25.56
N ARG A 88 9.99 1.63 24.70
CA ARG A 88 9.70 0.59 23.73
C ARG A 88 10.63 -0.64 23.85
N PRO A 89 10.83 -1.21 25.06
CA PRO A 89 11.83 -2.28 25.28
C PRO A 89 11.57 -3.54 24.46
N ARG A 90 10.31 -3.79 24.04
CA ARG A 90 9.93 -4.99 23.28
C ARG A 90 10.06 -4.84 21.76
N ASP A 91 10.10 -3.64 21.23
CA ASP A 91 9.99 -3.42 19.79
C ASP A 91 10.88 -2.31 19.21
N HIS A 92 11.74 -1.67 20.05
CA HIS A 92 12.71 -0.65 19.61
C HIS A 92 13.66 -1.14 18.50
N HIS A 93 13.88 -2.45 18.42
CA HIS A 93 14.70 -3.10 17.39
C HIS A 93 13.97 -3.23 16.02
N LYS A 94 12.67 -2.98 15.98
CA LYS A 94 11.87 -3.05 14.73
C LYS A 94 12.04 -1.76 13.96
N THR A 95 13.19 -1.59 13.32
CA THR A 95 13.61 -0.35 12.61
C THR A 95 12.55 0.20 11.67
N PHE A 96 11.79 -0.67 10.98
CA PHE A 96 10.74 -0.23 10.06
C PHE A 96 9.71 0.71 10.70
N LYS A 97 9.49 0.65 12.01
CA LYS A 97 8.51 1.49 12.69
C LYS A 97 8.86 2.98 12.65
N TRP A 98 10.14 3.29 12.55
CA TRP A 98 10.68 4.66 12.56
C TRP A 98 11.42 5.03 11.27
N ASP A 99 11.24 4.25 10.20
CA ASP A 99 11.88 4.49 8.91
C ASP A 99 10.99 5.35 7.99
N ALA A 100 10.79 6.62 8.39
CA ALA A 100 9.99 7.57 7.64
C ALA A 100 10.55 7.82 6.23
N VAL A 101 11.88 7.85 6.08
CA VAL A 101 12.56 8.05 4.80
C VAL A 101 12.24 6.92 3.83
N ARG A 102 12.29 5.68 4.27
CA ARG A 102 11.91 4.53 3.44
C ARG A 102 10.45 4.59 3.01
N PHE A 103 9.53 4.84 3.95
CA PHE A 103 8.10 4.84 3.67
C PHE A 103 7.62 6.08 2.90
N SER A 104 8.41 7.18 2.90
CA SER A 104 8.11 8.36 2.09
C SER A 104 8.04 8.03 0.58
N ASN A 105 8.82 7.06 0.08
CA ASN A 105 8.75 6.60 -1.31
C ASN A 105 7.32 6.28 -1.74
N LYS A 106 6.64 5.45 -0.94
CA LYS A 106 5.25 5.07 -1.18
C LYS A 106 4.31 6.26 -1.09
N VAL A 107 4.44 7.03 -0.03
CA VAL A 107 3.49 8.08 0.30
C VAL A 107 3.50 9.21 -0.74
N TYR A 108 4.67 9.66 -1.17
CA TYR A 108 4.78 10.68 -2.21
C TYR A 108 4.38 10.17 -3.60
N ALA A 109 4.64 8.89 -3.91
CA ALA A 109 4.13 8.26 -5.12
C ALA A 109 2.59 8.27 -5.16
N VAL A 110 1.93 8.00 -4.03
CA VAL A 110 0.48 8.07 -3.92
C VAL A 110 -0.03 9.51 -4.05
N PHE A 111 0.65 10.50 -3.49
CA PHE A 111 0.22 11.90 -3.61
C PHE A 111 0.25 12.38 -5.06
N ASP A 112 1.33 12.10 -5.79
CA ASP A 112 1.43 12.45 -7.21
C ASP A 112 0.40 11.67 -8.05
N ALA A 113 0.23 10.38 -7.80
CA ALA A 113 -0.78 9.58 -8.50
C ALA A 113 -2.22 10.08 -8.23
N CYS A 114 -2.53 10.57 -7.03
CA CYS A 114 -3.81 11.20 -6.73
C CYS A 114 -4.05 12.50 -7.52
N GLU A 115 -3.00 13.24 -7.86
CA GLU A 115 -3.09 14.43 -8.70
C GLU A 115 -3.30 14.09 -10.18
N ARG A 116 -2.81 12.92 -10.63
CA ARG A 116 -2.97 12.40 -12.00
C ARG A 116 -4.31 11.72 -12.22
N ALA A 117 -4.87 11.09 -11.19
CA ALA A 117 -6.10 10.33 -11.30
C ALA A 117 -7.32 11.24 -11.40
N GLU A 118 -8.29 10.87 -12.26
CA GLU A 118 -9.55 11.62 -12.45
C GLU A 118 -10.66 11.13 -11.50
N ASP A 119 -10.70 9.82 -11.17
CA ASP A 119 -11.73 9.24 -10.32
C ASP A 119 -11.13 8.39 -9.20
N TRP A 120 -10.53 7.24 -9.50
CA TRP A 120 -9.92 6.38 -8.50
C TRP A 120 -8.39 6.30 -8.64
N CYS A 121 -7.68 6.55 -7.54
CA CYS A 121 -6.26 6.22 -7.36
C CYS A 121 -6.16 4.99 -6.46
N VAL A 122 -5.57 3.89 -6.95
CA VAL A 122 -5.48 2.62 -6.22
C VAL A 122 -4.04 2.24 -5.97
N TRP A 123 -3.66 2.18 -4.71
CA TRP A 123 -2.35 1.68 -4.32
C TRP A 123 -2.30 0.15 -4.31
N ILE A 124 -1.23 -0.41 -4.89
CA ILE A 124 -0.88 -1.84 -4.83
C ILE A 124 0.59 -1.95 -4.48
N ASP A 125 0.94 -2.61 -3.36
CA ASP A 125 2.35 -2.87 -3.02
C ASP A 125 3.02 -3.69 -4.13
N ALA A 126 4.24 -3.32 -4.53
CA ALA A 126 4.98 -4.00 -5.61
C ALA A 126 5.38 -5.45 -5.27
N ASP A 127 5.39 -5.84 -3.99
CA ASP A 127 5.56 -7.24 -3.57
C ASP A 127 4.26 -8.06 -3.66
N THR A 128 3.38 -7.64 -4.56
CA THR A 128 2.15 -8.34 -4.94
C THR A 128 2.36 -9.14 -6.23
N TYR A 129 1.71 -10.29 -6.35
CA TYR A 129 1.65 -11.09 -7.57
C TYR A 129 0.21 -11.23 -8.04
N VAL A 130 -0.08 -10.77 -9.25
CA VAL A 130 -1.40 -10.93 -9.87
C VAL A 130 -1.45 -12.30 -10.52
N HIS A 131 -2.13 -13.25 -9.88
CA HIS A 131 -2.09 -14.67 -10.27
C HIS A 131 -3.27 -15.14 -11.11
N SER A 132 -4.28 -14.29 -11.29
CA SER A 132 -5.49 -14.64 -12.03
C SER A 132 -5.97 -13.45 -12.85
N PRO A 133 -6.60 -13.68 -14.02
CA PRO A 133 -7.19 -12.62 -14.83
C PRO A 133 -8.14 -11.74 -13.99
N TRP A 134 -8.00 -10.43 -14.14
CA TRP A 134 -8.74 -9.41 -13.40
C TRP A 134 -9.33 -8.42 -14.39
N SER A 135 -10.58 -8.66 -14.80
CA SER A 135 -11.28 -7.81 -15.76
C SER A 135 -11.56 -6.42 -15.19
N TYR A 136 -11.84 -5.47 -16.07
CA TYR A 136 -12.24 -4.12 -15.68
C TYR A 136 -13.49 -4.14 -14.78
N GLU A 137 -14.50 -4.94 -15.10
CA GLU A 137 -15.73 -5.06 -14.32
C GLU A 137 -15.46 -5.59 -12.92
N GLU A 138 -14.64 -6.63 -12.81
CA GLU A 138 -14.26 -7.21 -11.53
C GLU A 138 -13.43 -6.23 -10.70
N PHE A 139 -12.48 -5.51 -11.31
CA PHE A 139 -11.68 -4.49 -10.63
C PHE A 139 -12.57 -3.31 -10.19
N SER A 140 -13.42 -2.82 -11.07
CA SER A 140 -14.37 -1.75 -10.77
C SER A 140 -15.36 -2.13 -9.66
N SER A 141 -15.75 -3.40 -9.56
CA SER A 141 -16.70 -3.89 -8.55
C SER A 141 -16.17 -3.83 -7.11
N ILE A 142 -14.86 -3.87 -6.93
CA ILE A 142 -14.24 -3.73 -5.60
C ILE A 142 -14.06 -2.27 -5.15
N LEU A 143 -14.44 -1.31 -6.00
CA LEU A 143 -14.39 0.13 -5.73
C LEU A 143 -15.84 0.68 -5.73
N PRO A 144 -16.64 0.51 -4.65
CA PRO A 144 -18.05 0.89 -4.62
C PRO A 144 -18.26 2.40 -4.85
N ASP A 145 -19.32 2.78 -5.59
CA ASP A 145 -19.58 4.17 -5.96
C ASP A 145 -19.97 5.07 -4.77
N ASN A 146 -20.56 4.46 -3.74
CA ASN A 146 -21.07 5.15 -2.56
C ASN A 146 -20.02 5.35 -1.46
N VAL A 147 -18.74 5.09 -1.72
CA VAL A 147 -17.65 5.30 -0.75
C VAL A 147 -16.55 6.17 -1.35
N TRP A 148 -15.86 6.90 -0.51
CA TRP A 148 -14.74 7.75 -0.90
C TRP A 148 -13.36 7.07 -0.69
N LEU A 149 -13.33 5.96 0.06
CA LEU A 149 -12.13 5.19 0.39
C LEU A 149 -12.46 3.71 0.48
N THR A 150 -11.59 2.86 -0.07
CA THR A 150 -11.55 1.43 0.23
C THR A 150 -10.21 1.06 0.84
N TYR A 151 -10.17 0.15 1.81
CA TYR A 151 -8.93 -0.25 2.46
C TYR A 151 -9.01 -1.67 3.06
N VAL A 152 -7.85 -2.24 3.35
CA VAL A 152 -7.75 -3.51 4.07
C VAL A 152 -7.52 -3.20 5.54
N GLY A 153 -8.55 -3.37 6.36
CA GLY A 153 -8.47 -3.20 7.81
C GLY A 153 -7.83 -4.39 8.52
N ARG A 154 -8.19 -4.57 9.78
CA ARG A 154 -7.75 -5.72 10.60
C ARG A 154 -8.93 -6.58 11.09
N GLY A 155 -10.09 -6.42 10.49
CA GLY A 155 -11.30 -7.12 10.91
C GLY A 155 -11.64 -6.82 12.38
N LYS A 156 -12.10 -7.87 13.09
CA LYS A 156 -12.42 -7.80 14.52
C LYS A 156 -11.20 -8.02 15.43
N ALA A 157 -9.99 -8.10 14.88
CA ALA A 157 -8.76 -8.19 15.67
C ALA A 157 -8.40 -6.84 16.30
N SER A 158 -7.79 -6.85 17.48
CA SER A 158 -7.30 -5.66 18.18
C SER A 158 -6.00 -5.12 17.56
N GLN A 159 -6.03 -4.76 16.30
CA GLN A 159 -4.91 -4.12 15.60
C GLN A 159 -5.19 -2.63 15.45
N THR A 160 -4.14 -1.86 15.49
CA THR A 160 -4.23 -0.39 15.57
C THR A 160 -4.22 0.30 14.21
N TRP A 161 -3.68 -0.32 13.15
CA TRP A 161 -3.55 0.30 11.82
C TRP A 161 -3.91 -0.65 10.68
N PRO A 162 -4.37 -0.10 9.53
CA PRO A 162 -4.71 -0.88 8.34
C PRO A 162 -3.52 -1.64 7.74
N GLU A 163 -3.82 -2.62 6.89
CA GLU A 163 -2.85 -3.24 5.99
C GLU A 163 -2.78 -2.42 4.71
N CYS A 164 -1.73 -1.62 4.56
CA CYS A 164 -1.58 -0.72 3.42
C CYS A 164 -0.98 -1.38 2.17
N GLY A 165 -1.10 -2.70 2.00
CA GLY A 165 -0.71 -3.39 0.76
C GLY A 165 -1.66 -3.12 -0.42
N PHE A 166 -2.90 -2.70 -0.11
CA PHE A 166 -3.91 -2.31 -1.08
C PHE A 166 -4.90 -1.32 -0.46
N TYR A 167 -5.18 -0.23 -1.14
CA TYR A 167 -6.28 0.70 -0.84
C TYR A 167 -6.67 1.54 -2.05
N GLY A 168 -7.92 1.98 -2.13
CA GLY A 168 -8.44 2.84 -3.19
C GLY A 168 -8.91 4.18 -2.64
N LEU A 169 -8.54 5.26 -3.31
CA LEU A 169 -8.82 6.65 -3.01
C LEU A 169 -9.68 7.24 -4.13
N LYS A 170 -10.94 7.57 -3.87
CA LYS A 170 -11.83 8.20 -4.86
C LYS A 170 -11.53 9.70 -4.92
N VAL A 171 -10.54 10.10 -5.68
CA VAL A 171 -10.06 11.49 -5.75
C VAL A 171 -11.08 12.46 -6.35
N SER A 172 -12.09 11.96 -7.08
CA SER A 172 -13.25 12.74 -7.50
C SER A 172 -14.14 13.19 -6.31
N ASP A 173 -14.08 12.50 -5.16
CA ASP A 173 -14.81 12.87 -3.94
C ASP A 173 -14.04 13.90 -3.11
N ALA A 174 -14.73 14.94 -2.63
CA ALA A 174 -14.13 15.99 -1.80
C ALA A 174 -13.57 15.50 -0.46
N LYS A 175 -14.21 14.48 0.16
CA LYS A 175 -13.76 13.87 1.42
C LYS A 175 -12.42 13.16 1.24
N CYS A 176 -12.26 12.45 0.10
CA CYS A 176 -11.01 11.81 -0.28
C CYS A 176 -9.89 12.85 -0.46
N ARG A 177 -10.16 13.93 -1.22
CA ARG A 177 -9.16 15.01 -1.40
C ARG A 177 -8.75 15.63 -0.06
N GLN A 178 -9.69 15.83 0.86
CA GLN A 178 -9.38 16.33 2.19
C GLN A 178 -8.54 15.32 3.00
N PHE A 179 -8.82 14.02 2.90
CA PHE A 179 -8.03 12.97 3.51
C PHE A 179 -6.59 12.97 2.97
N VAL A 180 -6.42 12.98 1.65
CA VAL A 180 -5.11 13.02 1.00
C VAL A 180 -4.33 14.28 1.41
N ALA A 181 -4.97 15.44 1.45
CA ALA A 181 -4.36 16.69 1.90
C ALA A 181 -3.88 16.61 3.37
N ASN A 182 -4.67 16.00 4.27
CA ASN A 182 -4.25 15.80 5.66
C ASN A 182 -3.11 14.78 5.78
N PHE A 183 -3.14 13.71 4.97
CA PHE A 183 -2.08 12.71 4.95
C PHE A 183 -0.77 13.33 4.43
N ARG A 184 -0.84 14.14 3.37
CA ARG A 184 0.31 14.93 2.84
C ARG A 184 0.86 15.89 3.88
N TYR A 185 -0.02 16.65 4.56
CA TYR A 185 0.38 17.59 5.62
C TYR A 185 1.24 16.94 6.70
N MET A 186 0.95 15.69 7.07
CA MET A 186 1.74 14.96 8.08
C MET A 186 3.21 14.78 7.67
N TYR A 187 3.49 14.58 6.38
CA TYR A 187 4.85 14.42 5.87
C TYR A 187 5.52 15.76 5.55
N GLU A 188 4.81 16.69 4.92
CA GLU A 188 5.35 18.02 4.58
C GLU A 188 5.71 18.82 5.83
N ASN A 189 4.99 18.63 6.92
CA ASN A 189 5.23 19.25 8.21
C ASN A 189 5.74 18.23 9.25
N ALA A 190 6.73 17.42 8.86
CA ALA A 190 7.14 16.22 9.60
C ALA A 190 7.41 16.46 11.11
N ASN A 191 8.01 17.60 11.49
CA ASN A 191 8.31 17.94 12.89
C ASN A 191 7.07 18.05 13.78
N ILE A 192 5.95 18.51 13.24
CA ILE A 192 4.67 18.64 13.95
C ILE A 192 3.64 17.59 13.49
N GLY A 193 3.96 16.85 12.43
CA GLY A 193 3.20 15.76 11.85
C GLY A 193 3.72 14.40 12.30
N ILE A 194 4.36 13.66 11.38
CA ILE A 194 4.73 12.26 11.61
C ILE A 194 5.64 12.06 12.84
N PHE A 195 6.59 12.97 13.12
CA PHE A 195 7.52 12.82 14.24
C PHE A 195 6.88 13.12 15.63
N LYS A 196 5.62 13.52 15.67
CA LYS A 196 4.81 13.58 16.90
C LYS A 196 4.06 12.27 17.18
N LEU A 197 4.03 11.36 16.19
CA LEU A 197 3.40 10.06 16.36
C LEU A 197 4.35 9.05 17.01
N GLU A 198 3.80 7.92 17.46
CA GLU A 198 4.60 6.86 18.09
C GLU A 198 5.33 5.97 17.07
N GLU A 199 4.85 5.88 15.83
CA GLU A 199 5.43 5.13 14.73
C GLU A 199 5.26 5.91 13.44
N TRP A 200 6.18 5.74 12.45
CA TRP A 200 6.23 6.60 11.27
C TRP A 200 6.17 5.85 9.94
N HIS A 201 5.91 4.54 9.98
CA HIS A 201 5.64 3.79 8.76
C HIS A 201 4.25 4.16 8.18
N ASP A 202 4.11 3.98 6.88
CA ASP A 202 2.93 4.39 6.10
C ASP A 202 1.60 3.93 6.71
N SER A 203 1.50 2.65 7.11
CA SER A 203 0.27 2.08 7.67
C SER A 203 -0.15 2.74 8.98
N TYR A 204 0.82 3.12 9.83
CA TYR A 204 0.52 3.81 11.08
C TYR A 204 0.02 5.23 10.84
N VAL A 205 0.73 5.99 9.98
CA VAL A 205 0.36 7.38 9.68
C VAL A 205 -0.98 7.42 8.93
N PHE A 206 -1.18 6.54 7.95
CA PHE A 206 -2.45 6.39 7.26
C PHE A 206 -3.59 6.09 8.23
N GLY A 207 -3.39 5.11 9.14
CA GLY A 207 -4.37 4.74 10.16
C GLY A 207 -4.70 5.90 11.11
N HIS A 208 -3.69 6.68 11.52
CA HIS A 208 -3.87 7.84 12.38
C HIS A 208 -4.76 8.92 11.71
N VAL A 209 -4.53 9.21 10.43
CA VAL A 209 -5.38 10.15 9.68
C VAL A 209 -6.76 9.55 9.46
N LEU A 210 -6.83 8.26 9.09
CA LEU A 210 -8.08 7.55 8.84
C LEU A 210 -9.00 7.55 10.06
N ASP A 211 -8.47 7.36 11.27
CA ASP A 211 -9.27 7.30 12.51
C ASP A 211 -10.00 8.62 12.79
N LYS A 212 -9.40 9.76 12.42
CA LYS A 212 -10.07 11.07 12.49
C LYS A 212 -11.21 11.17 11.48
N PHE A 213 -10.97 10.68 10.26
CA PHE A 213 -11.95 10.74 9.17
C PHE A 213 -13.13 9.78 9.36
N LYS A 214 -12.90 8.60 9.97
CA LYS A 214 -13.97 7.64 10.28
C LYS A 214 -15.10 8.23 11.12
N GLN A 215 -14.78 9.15 12.00
CA GLN A 215 -15.77 9.80 12.86
C GLN A 215 -16.62 10.82 12.08
N MET A 216 -16.04 11.48 11.09
CA MET A 216 -16.69 12.52 10.30
C MET A 216 -17.38 11.98 9.05
N TYR A 217 -16.76 10.98 8.40
CA TYR A 217 -17.17 10.47 7.10
C TYR A 217 -17.14 8.93 7.09
N PRO A 218 -18.17 8.27 7.60
CA PRO A 218 -18.19 6.81 7.78
C PRO A 218 -18.38 6.02 6.48
N ASP A 219 -18.65 6.66 5.36
CA ASP A 219 -18.87 6.09 4.04
C ASP A 219 -17.55 5.60 3.39
N MET A 220 -16.96 4.59 4.02
CA MET A 220 -15.75 3.89 3.58
C MET A 220 -16.01 2.39 3.50
N TYR A 221 -15.21 1.68 2.72
CA TYR A 221 -15.31 0.24 2.60
C TYR A 221 -14.06 -0.46 3.14
N ASP A 222 -14.23 -1.20 4.22
CA ASP A 222 -13.20 -2.07 4.78
C ASP A 222 -13.41 -3.50 4.28
N TYR A 223 -12.48 -4.01 3.46
CA TYR A 223 -12.53 -5.38 2.93
C TYR A 223 -12.52 -6.45 4.03
N THR A 224 -12.16 -6.10 5.26
CA THR A 224 -12.06 -7.02 6.40
C THR A 224 -13.15 -6.84 7.45
N LYS A 225 -14.13 -5.95 7.23
CA LYS A 225 -15.11 -5.50 8.22
C LYS A 225 -15.75 -6.64 9.03
N ASP A 226 -16.13 -7.73 8.35
CA ASP A 226 -16.82 -8.85 8.97
C ASP A 226 -15.89 -10.04 9.27
N MET A 227 -14.59 -9.89 9.04
CA MET A 227 -13.62 -10.98 9.19
C MET A 227 -13.11 -11.10 10.63
N VAL A 228 -12.95 -12.32 11.10
CA VAL A 228 -12.21 -12.65 12.32
C VAL A 228 -10.80 -13.05 11.92
N LEU A 229 -9.86 -12.11 12.01
CA LEU A 229 -8.46 -12.31 11.67
C LEU A 229 -7.66 -12.73 12.92
N LYS A 230 -6.74 -13.67 12.74
CA LYS A 230 -5.75 -13.99 13.79
C LYS A 230 -4.71 -12.86 13.87
N GLN A 231 -4.18 -12.62 15.07
CA GLN A 231 -3.07 -11.70 15.22
C GLN A 231 -1.84 -12.20 14.45
N ALA A 232 -1.08 -11.29 13.85
CA ALA A 232 0.13 -11.62 13.09
C ALA A 232 1.17 -12.43 13.91
N SER A 233 1.22 -12.22 15.24
CA SER A 233 2.10 -12.93 16.17
C SER A 233 1.74 -14.41 16.39
N THR A 234 0.51 -14.83 16.06
CA THR A 234 0.02 -16.20 16.30
C THR A 234 0.11 -17.10 15.05
N GLY A 235 0.64 -16.58 13.94
CA GLY A 235 0.69 -17.26 12.63
C GLY A 235 -0.70 -17.48 12.01
N GLY A 236 -0.78 -17.73 10.72
CA GLY A 236 -2.01 -17.98 9.94
C GLY A 236 -3.08 -16.90 10.09
N GLY A 237 -3.64 -16.42 8.98
CA GLY A 237 -4.64 -15.34 9.00
C GLY A 237 -4.12 -13.95 9.40
N GLY A 238 -2.84 -13.84 9.78
CA GLY A 238 -2.15 -12.57 10.00
C GLY A 238 -1.82 -11.82 8.71
N HIS A 239 -2.30 -12.30 7.58
CA HIS A 239 -2.15 -11.74 6.24
C HIS A 239 -3.53 -11.32 5.71
N PRO A 240 -4.06 -10.17 6.16
CA PRO A 240 -5.46 -9.85 5.91
C PRO A 240 -5.78 -9.76 4.41
N LEU A 241 -4.92 -9.15 3.59
CA LEU A 241 -5.18 -8.88 2.19
C LEU A 241 -5.59 -10.15 1.41
N ILE A 242 -4.80 -11.21 1.46
CA ILE A 242 -5.09 -12.46 0.71
C ILE A 242 -6.31 -13.22 1.23
N ASN A 243 -6.80 -12.88 2.40
CA ASN A 243 -8.00 -13.47 3.01
C ASN A 243 -9.28 -12.70 2.69
N THR A 244 -9.16 -11.53 2.05
CA THR A 244 -10.30 -10.75 1.53
C THR A 244 -10.71 -11.22 0.13
N VAL A 245 -11.67 -10.52 -0.48
CA VAL A 245 -12.03 -10.72 -1.89
C VAL A 245 -10.82 -10.53 -2.82
N LEU A 246 -9.86 -9.68 -2.46
CA LEU A 246 -8.66 -9.40 -3.25
C LEU A 246 -7.81 -10.65 -3.51
N GLY A 247 -7.77 -11.62 -2.58
CA GLY A 247 -7.07 -12.88 -2.77
C GLY A 247 -7.62 -13.75 -3.91
N LYS A 248 -8.73 -13.34 -4.56
CA LYS A 248 -9.21 -13.96 -5.80
C LYS A 248 -8.24 -13.73 -6.97
N TRP A 249 -7.55 -12.59 -6.96
CA TRP A 249 -6.68 -12.14 -8.06
C TRP A 249 -5.23 -11.98 -7.66
N ILE A 250 -4.95 -11.60 -6.41
CA ILE A 250 -3.61 -11.23 -5.96
C ILE A 250 -3.12 -12.00 -4.74
N ASP A 251 -1.82 -12.25 -4.72
CA ASP A 251 -1.05 -12.72 -3.57
C ASP A 251 -0.07 -11.63 -3.12
N HIS A 252 -0.12 -11.23 -1.87
CA HIS A 252 0.77 -10.23 -1.30
C HIS A 252 1.94 -10.91 -0.58
N LEU A 253 3.14 -10.84 -1.16
CA LEU A 253 4.32 -11.60 -0.78
C LEU A 253 5.11 -10.99 0.38
N LYS A 254 4.44 -10.55 1.43
CA LYS A 254 5.03 -9.83 2.57
C LYS A 254 6.08 -10.66 3.33
N GLY A 255 7.20 -10.01 3.68
CA GLY A 255 8.29 -10.64 4.45
C GLY A 255 8.98 -11.78 3.70
N ASP A 256 9.22 -12.91 4.35
CA ASP A 256 9.93 -14.07 3.76
C ASP A 256 9.24 -14.66 2.52
N ARG A 257 7.95 -14.36 2.31
CA ARG A 257 7.19 -14.82 1.14
C ARG A 257 7.73 -14.25 -0.17
N LYS A 258 8.41 -13.11 -0.13
CA LYS A 258 9.12 -12.52 -1.27
C LYS A 258 10.12 -13.51 -1.87
N ARG A 259 10.89 -14.19 -1.02
CA ARG A 259 11.87 -15.21 -1.45
C ARG A 259 11.20 -16.52 -1.89
N LEU A 260 10.10 -16.89 -1.24
CA LEU A 260 9.31 -18.08 -1.59
C LEU A 260 8.43 -17.86 -2.82
N GLN A 261 8.26 -16.61 -3.23
CA GLN A 261 7.41 -16.16 -4.34
C GLN A 261 5.94 -16.62 -4.26
N LYS A 262 5.49 -17.03 -3.07
CA LYS A 262 4.13 -17.46 -2.78
C LYS A 262 3.84 -17.39 -1.27
N SER A 263 2.61 -17.00 -0.93
CA SER A 263 2.10 -17.13 0.44
C SER A 263 1.90 -18.59 0.83
N LYS A 264 2.09 -18.90 2.11
CA LYS A 264 1.95 -20.25 2.65
C LYS A 264 0.46 -20.60 2.80
N ARG A 265 0.13 -21.88 2.70
CA ARG A 265 -1.25 -22.35 2.97
C ARG A 265 -1.71 -21.99 4.39
N SER A 266 -0.81 -21.95 5.35
CA SER A 266 -1.08 -21.52 6.73
C SER A 266 -1.44 -20.03 6.87
N ASP A 267 -1.19 -19.21 5.85
CA ASP A 267 -1.56 -17.79 5.81
C ASP A 267 -3.05 -17.59 5.50
N LEU A 268 -3.69 -18.61 4.93
CA LEU A 268 -5.13 -18.59 4.62
C LEU A 268 -5.96 -18.99 5.82
N ILE A 269 -7.00 -18.21 6.13
CA ILE A 269 -8.00 -18.52 7.18
C ILE A 269 -8.90 -19.66 6.72
N THR A 270 -9.31 -19.62 5.45
CA THR A 270 -10.17 -20.62 4.82
C THR A 270 -9.57 -21.14 3.52
N LYS A 271 -10.00 -22.33 3.08
CA LYS A 271 -9.61 -22.82 1.75
C LYS A 271 -10.19 -21.92 0.67
N ARG A 272 -9.36 -21.51 -0.27
CA ARG A 272 -9.77 -20.71 -1.41
C ARG A 272 -10.02 -21.59 -2.65
N PRO A 273 -11.02 -21.25 -3.47
CA PRO A 273 -11.38 -22.05 -4.66
C PRO A 273 -10.44 -21.84 -5.85
N GLU A 274 -9.71 -20.72 -5.91
CA GLU A 274 -8.88 -20.36 -7.05
C GLU A 274 -7.74 -21.36 -7.27
N LYS A 275 -7.41 -21.64 -8.55
CA LYS A 275 -6.38 -22.62 -8.95
C LYS A 275 -5.01 -22.31 -8.31
N TYR A 276 -4.67 -21.04 -8.21
CA TYR A 276 -3.42 -20.57 -7.60
C TYR A 276 -3.23 -21.11 -6.18
N TRP A 277 -4.27 -21.08 -5.35
CA TRP A 277 -4.21 -21.49 -3.95
C TRP A 277 -4.24 -23.00 -3.73
N LYS A 278 -4.56 -23.80 -4.78
CA LYS A 278 -4.62 -25.25 -4.71
C LYS A 278 -3.28 -25.94 -4.97
N GLN A 279 -2.30 -25.21 -5.52
CA GLN A 279 -0.98 -25.74 -5.87
C GLN A 279 -0.03 -25.80 -4.69
#